data_b332b3d7b808ff9c0a3918313e55b115
#
_entry.id   b332b3d7b808ff9c0a3918313e55b115
#
_cell.length_a   1.000
_cell.length_b   1.000
_cell.length_c   1.000
_cell.angle_alpha   90.00
_cell.angle_beta   90.00
_cell.angle_gamma   90.00
#
_symmetry.space_group_name_H-M   'P 1'
#
loop_
_entity.id
_entity.type
_entity.pdbx_description
1 polymer ?
#
loop_
_entity_poly.entity_id
_entity_poly.type
_entity_poly.pdbx_seq_one_letter_code
_entity_poly.pdbx_strand_id
1 'polypeptide(L)'
;MRANKISRISVVIPVYNEERTIREIIERVLTVPLPFEKEVIVVDDCSTDSTWQELTTLADEGKIRLFQHKVNKGKGAAVRTGLKQITGDVVIIQDADLEYDPADYPILLEPIIKGRSRVVYGSRFLGPHKAMYFWHSVGNKLLTLITNVLFDTTLTDMETCYKVFTADIARSLNLKSDRWGFDPEITAKILKQGNRIYEVPISYTGREFWEGKKISWKDGFTVIRTLIKYRFVD
;
A
#
# COMPACT_ATOMS: atom_id res chain seq x y z
N MET A 1 -25.89 3.46 1.00
CA MET A 1 -25.13 2.59 1.92
C MET A 1 -25.17 3.23 3.31
N ARG A 2 -25.38 2.47 4.39
CA ARG A 2 -25.24 3.03 5.74
C ARG A 2 -23.75 3.32 5.96
N ALA A 3 -23.40 4.53 6.42
CA ALA A 3 -22.05 4.85 6.84
C ALA A 3 -21.67 3.87 7.96
N ASN A 4 -20.72 2.98 7.71
CA ASN A 4 -20.17 2.13 8.76
C ASN A 4 -19.45 3.04 9.76
N LYS A 5 -19.79 2.91 11.05
CA LYS A 5 -19.09 3.66 12.09
C LYS A 5 -17.66 3.13 12.16
N ILE A 6 -16.73 3.90 11.61
CA ILE A 6 -15.30 3.60 11.72
C ILE A 6 -14.86 3.98 13.14
N SER A 7 -14.22 3.05 13.83
CA SER A 7 -13.68 3.26 15.17
C SER A 7 -12.15 3.13 15.19
N ARG A 8 -11.60 2.22 14.37
CA ARG A 8 -10.18 1.92 14.33
C ARG A 8 -9.67 1.74 12.90
N ILE A 9 -8.44 2.14 12.66
CA ILE A 9 -7.72 1.99 11.38
C ILE A 9 -6.52 1.11 11.61
N SER A 10 -6.31 0.12 10.72
CA SER A 10 -5.12 -0.71 10.68
C SER A 10 -4.16 -0.17 9.61
N VAL A 11 -2.98 0.29 10.01
CA VAL A 11 -1.90 0.66 9.09
C VAL A 11 -0.95 -0.51 8.98
N VAL A 12 -0.82 -1.06 7.77
CA VAL A 12 0.07 -2.20 7.47
C VAL A 12 1.32 -1.68 6.78
N ILE A 13 2.48 -1.89 7.41
CA ILE A 13 3.79 -1.43 6.95
C ILE A 13 4.68 -2.64 6.64
N PRO A 14 4.84 -3.03 5.36
CA PRO A 14 5.86 -3.99 4.96
C PRO A 14 7.24 -3.33 4.97
N VAL A 15 8.23 -4.00 5.54
CA VAL A 15 9.58 -3.44 5.72
C VAL A 15 10.64 -4.43 5.27
N TYR A 16 11.68 -3.93 4.59
CA TYR A 16 12.91 -4.65 4.29
C TYR A 16 14.07 -3.69 4.07
N ASN A 17 15.06 -3.70 4.99
CA ASN A 17 16.26 -2.85 4.94
C ASN A 17 15.93 -1.36 4.81
N GLU A 18 15.28 -0.80 5.83
CA GLU A 18 14.86 0.60 5.92
C GLU A 18 15.29 1.24 7.26
N GLU A 19 16.49 0.89 7.76
CA GLU A 19 17.01 1.37 9.04
C GLU A 19 17.01 2.91 9.19
N ARG A 20 17.12 3.64 8.06
CA ARG A 20 17.21 5.09 8.04
C ARG A 20 15.84 5.79 8.11
N THR A 21 14.77 5.12 7.72
CA THR A 21 13.45 5.73 7.51
C THR A 21 12.38 5.15 8.43
N ILE A 22 12.56 3.90 8.91
CA ILE A 22 11.49 3.15 9.57
C ILE A 22 10.98 3.83 10.85
N ARG A 23 11.87 4.38 11.68
CA ARG A 23 11.46 5.08 12.90
C ARG A 23 10.63 6.32 12.56
N GLU A 24 11.11 7.13 11.62
CA GLU A 24 10.47 8.37 11.21
C GLU A 24 9.08 8.12 10.63
N ILE A 25 8.93 7.14 9.73
CA ILE A 25 7.61 6.85 9.13
C ILE A 25 6.60 6.37 10.18
N ILE A 26 7.03 5.52 11.13
CA ILE A 26 6.16 5.07 12.21
C ILE A 26 5.73 6.25 13.09
N GLU A 27 6.62 7.14 13.45
CA GLU A 27 6.30 8.33 14.23
C GLU A 27 5.32 9.26 13.49
N ARG A 28 5.52 9.48 12.19
CA ARG A 28 4.58 10.24 11.34
C ARG A 28 3.20 9.58 11.32
N VAL A 29 3.12 8.25 11.15
CA VAL A 29 1.85 7.50 11.19
C VAL A 29 1.15 7.66 12.55
N LEU A 30 1.89 7.56 13.64
CA LEU A 30 1.32 7.68 14.99
C LEU A 30 0.81 9.09 15.30
N THR A 31 1.49 10.12 14.81
CA THR A 31 1.20 11.52 15.11
C THR A 31 0.14 12.16 14.22
N VAL A 32 -0.14 11.59 13.03
CA VAL A 32 -1.18 12.12 12.14
C VAL A 32 -2.51 12.26 12.89
N PRO A 33 -3.17 13.45 12.90
CA PRO A 33 -4.40 13.66 13.65
C PRO A 33 -5.59 13.01 12.91
N LEU A 34 -6.13 11.95 13.49
CA LEU A 34 -7.34 11.29 13.01
C LEU A 34 -8.32 11.08 14.16
N PRO A 35 -9.64 11.16 13.92
CA PRO A 35 -10.66 10.95 14.95
C PRO A 35 -10.88 9.45 15.25
N PHE A 36 -9.95 8.58 14.91
CA PHE A 36 -10.01 7.13 15.03
C PHE A 36 -8.79 6.60 15.75
N GLU A 37 -8.95 5.48 16.44
CA GLU A 37 -7.82 4.71 16.94
C GLU A 37 -6.98 4.18 15.77
N LYS A 38 -5.65 4.16 15.93
CA LYS A 38 -4.72 3.57 14.97
C LYS A 38 -4.05 2.35 15.59
N GLU A 39 -4.04 1.23 14.88
CA GLU A 39 -3.09 0.15 15.12
C GLU A 39 -2.06 0.14 13.99
N VAL A 40 -0.80 0.06 14.35
CA VAL A 40 0.31 -0.02 13.39
C VAL A 40 0.84 -1.44 13.40
N ILE A 41 0.71 -2.13 12.27
CA ILE A 41 1.14 -3.51 12.07
C ILE A 41 2.34 -3.49 11.13
N VAL A 42 3.51 -3.82 11.68
CA VAL A 42 4.75 -3.84 10.92
C VAL A 42 5.17 -5.29 10.65
N VAL A 43 5.53 -5.58 9.41
CA VAL A 43 6.02 -6.90 9.02
C VAL A 43 7.42 -6.75 8.42
N ASP A 44 8.43 -7.14 9.18
CA ASP A 44 9.82 -7.20 8.74
C ASP A 44 10.05 -8.44 7.86
N ASP A 45 10.40 -8.20 6.61
CA ASP A 45 10.64 -9.26 5.63
C ASP A 45 12.08 -9.78 5.65
N CYS A 46 12.58 -10.08 6.86
CA CYS A 46 13.93 -10.58 7.11
C CYS A 46 15.01 -9.55 6.77
N SER A 47 14.93 -8.34 7.33
CA SER A 47 15.96 -7.30 7.18
C SER A 47 17.32 -7.78 7.68
N THR A 48 18.39 -7.29 7.02
CA THR A 48 19.79 -7.64 7.29
C THR A 48 20.61 -6.48 7.84
N ASP A 49 20.01 -5.31 7.91
CA ASP A 49 20.54 -4.08 8.53
C ASP A 49 19.97 -3.89 9.95
N SER A 50 20.07 -2.69 10.52
CA SER A 50 19.58 -2.37 11.85
C SER A 50 18.05 -2.19 11.96
N THR A 51 17.29 -2.40 10.86
CA THR A 51 15.82 -2.23 10.84
C THR A 51 15.14 -3.04 11.94
N TRP A 52 15.54 -4.29 12.13
CA TRP A 52 14.93 -5.16 13.14
C TRP A 52 15.11 -4.64 14.57
N GLN A 53 16.29 -4.12 14.90
CA GLN A 53 16.59 -3.55 16.22
C GLN A 53 15.72 -2.33 16.51
N GLU A 54 15.59 -1.42 15.53
CA GLU A 54 14.71 -0.25 15.62
C GLU A 54 13.26 -0.65 15.86
N LEU A 55 12.77 -1.64 15.11
CA LEU A 55 11.40 -2.13 15.23
C LEU A 55 11.12 -2.81 16.56
N THR A 56 12.08 -3.58 17.10
CA THR A 56 11.95 -4.24 18.39
C THR A 56 11.80 -3.21 19.49
N THR A 57 12.59 -2.14 19.47
CA THR A 57 12.47 -1.02 20.42
C THR A 57 11.06 -0.40 20.39
N LEU A 58 10.53 -0.11 19.21
CA LEU A 58 9.18 0.46 19.05
C LEU A 58 8.06 -0.51 19.50
N ALA A 59 8.28 -1.80 19.33
CA ALA A 59 7.34 -2.83 19.79
C ALA A 59 7.35 -2.96 21.32
N ASP A 60 8.52 -2.92 21.95
CA ASP A 60 8.68 -2.93 23.42
C ASP A 60 8.05 -1.69 24.06
N GLU A 61 8.07 -0.54 23.37
CA GLU A 61 7.36 0.68 23.76
C GLU A 61 5.83 0.59 23.55
N GLY A 62 5.32 -0.52 23.02
CA GLY A 62 3.88 -0.72 22.74
C GLY A 62 3.33 0.12 21.58
N LYS A 63 4.19 0.72 20.75
CA LYS A 63 3.79 1.60 19.64
C LYS A 63 3.30 0.85 18.39
N ILE A 64 3.80 -0.39 18.20
CA ILE A 64 3.52 -1.20 17.01
C ILE A 64 3.27 -2.66 17.39
N ARG A 65 2.59 -3.37 16.49
CA ARG A 65 2.51 -4.83 16.50
C ARG A 65 3.48 -5.36 15.46
N LEU A 66 4.55 -6.02 15.91
CA LEU A 66 5.67 -6.44 15.08
C LEU A 66 5.58 -7.93 14.72
N PHE A 67 5.83 -8.24 13.45
CA PHE A 67 5.94 -9.59 12.90
C PHE A 67 7.18 -9.68 12.04
N GLN A 68 7.80 -10.88 11.97
CA GLN A 68 9.01 -11.11 11.17
C GLN A 68 8.88 -12.37 10.31
N HIS A 69 9.36 -12.30 9.08
CA HIS A 69 9.59 -13.47 8.25
C HIS A 69 10.97 -14.08 8.53
N LYS A 70 11.08 -15.41 8.47
CA LYS A 70 12.36 -16.12 8.64
C LYS A 70 13.30 -16.00 7.43
N VAL A 71 12.74 -15.65 6.26
CA VAL A 71 13.45 -15.43 5.00
C VAL A 71 12.75 -14.33 4.23
N ASN A 72 13.47 -13.58 3.40
CA ASN A 72 12.88 -12.57 2.53
C ASN A 72 11.93 -13.19 1.51
N LYS A 73 10.66 -12.84 1.58
CA LYS A 73 9.58 -13.31 0.70
C LYS A 73 9.08 -12.24 -0.26
N GLY A 74 9.34 -10.98 0.02
CA GLY A 74 8.93 -9.81 -0.77
C GLY A 74 7.73 -9.05 -0.19
N LYS A 75 7.53 -7.82 -0.69
CA LYS A 75 6.52 -6.87 -0.21
C LYS A 75 5.12 -7.47 -0.13
N GLY A 76 4.68 -8.17 -1.18
CA GLY A 76 3.34 -8.77 -1.22
C GLY A 76 3.12 -9.81 -0.12
N ALA A 77 4.14 -10.62 0.19
CA ALA A 77 4.06 -11.58 1.29
C ALA A 77 3.99 -10.88 2.66
N ALA A 78 4.75 -9.80 2.85
CA ALA A 78 4.72 -9.01 4.07
C ALA A 78 3.36 -8.33 4.27
N VAL A 79 2.81 -7.69 3.22
CA VAL A 79 1.46 -7.11 3.27
C VAL A 79 0.42 -8.19 3.59
N ARG A 80 0.47 -9.34 2.92
CA ARG A 80 -0.46 -10.46 3.17
C ARG A 80 -0.37 -10.97 4.62
N THR A 81 0.81 -10.99 5.21
CA THR A 81 1.01 -11.32 6.62
C THR A 81 0.35 -10.27 7.52
N GLY A 82 0.57 -8.98 7.25
CA GLY A 82 -0.05 -7.89 7.99
C GLY A 82 -1.58 -7.86 7.87
N LEU A 83 -2.13 -8.09 6.68
CA LEU A 83 -3.58 -8.14 6.46
C LEU A 83 -4.29 -9.23 7.28
N LYS A 84 -3.61 -10.31 7.66
CA LYS A 84 -4.16 -11.33 8.54
C LYS A 84 -4.25 -10.89 10.00
N GLN A 85 -3.57 -9.82 10.37
CA GLN A 85 -3.45 -9.33 11.73
C GLN A 85 -4.34 -8.11 12.03
N ILE A 86 -5.03 -7.57 11.02
CA ILE A 86 -5.85 -6.37 11.15
C ILE A 86 -7.03 -6.59 12.10
N THR A 87 -7.28 -5.60 12.96
CA THR A 87 -8.45 -5.55 13.84
C THR A 87 -9.35 -4.34 13.55
N GLY A 88 -8.84 -3.35 12.81
CA GLY A 88 -9.56 -2.14 12.45
C GLY A 88 -10.65 -2.34 11.39
N ASP A 89 -11.44 -1.30 11.20
CA ASP A 89 -12.56 -1.24 10.25
C ASP A 89 -12.09 -0.89 8.83
N VAL A 90 -10.97 -0.17 8.73
CA VAL A 90 -10.34 0.29 7.49
C VAL A 90 -8.85 -0.06 7.54
N VAL A 91 -8.28 -0.41 6.39
CA VAL A 91 -6.86 -0.74 6.22
C VAL A 91 -6.20 0.29 5.34
N ILE A 92 -5.02 0.74 5.72
CA ILE A 92 -4.10 1.55 4.90
C ILE A 92 -2.81 0.75 4.71
N ILE A 93 -2.34 0.63 3.49
CA ILE A 93 -0.99 0.12 3.20
C ILE A 93 -0.05 1.32 3.15
N GLN A 94 1.02 1.29 3.93
CA GLN A 94 2.03 2.33 4.05
C GLN A 94 3.41 1.77 3.73
N ASP A 95 4.12 2.34 2.77
CA ASP A 95 5.53 2.00 2.54
C ASP A 95 6.45 2.62 3.61
N ALA A 96 7.54 1.94 3.91
CA ALA A 96 8.47 2.33 4.97
C ALA A 96 9.50 3.39 4.56
N ASP A 97 9.45 3.88 3.32
CA ASP A 97 10.54 4.58 2.65
C ASP A 97 10.42 6.10 2.56
N LEU A 98 9.43 6.70 3.22
CA LEU A 98 9.12 8.15 3.21
C LEU A 98 8.73 8.74 1.84
N GLU A 99 8.57 7.92 0.79
CA GLU A 99 8.08 8.44 -0.50
C GLU A 99 6.62 8.94 -0.43
N TYR A 100 5.82 8.36 0.50
CA TYR A 100 4.42 8.68 0.76
C TYR A 100 4.26 9.29 2.15
N ASP A 101 3.51 10.38 2.24
CA ASP A 101 3.33 11.11 3.49
C ASP A 101 2.03 10.69 4.22
N PRO A 102 2.10 10.22 5.50
CA PRO A 102 0.92 9.96 6.31
C PRO A 102 -0.02 11.17 6.50
N ALA A 103 0.45 12.39 6.28
CA ALA A 103 -0.40 13.60 6.27
C ALA A 103 -1.55 13.51 5.24
N ASP A 104 -1.44 12.64 4.23
CA ASP A 104 -2.50 12.38 3.25
C ASP A 104 -3.60 11.42 3.75
N TYR A 105 -3.47 10.81 4.94
CA TYR A 105 -4.50 9.89 5.46
C TYR A 105 -5.90 10.48 5.53
N PRO A 106 -6.11 11.75 5.95
CA PRO A 106 -7.45 12.34 5.98
C PRO A 106 -8.14 12.32 4.60
N ILE A 107 -7.43 12.69 3.52
CA ILE A 107 -8.00 12.70 2.18
C ILE A 107 -8.24 11.29 1.65
N LEU A 108 -7.40 10.32 1.98
CA LEU A 108 -7.55 8.90 1.63
C LEU A 108 -8.77 8.27 2.32
N LEU A 109 -9.06 8.64 3.55
CA LEU A 109 -10.14 8.09 4.36
C LEU A 109 -11.50 8.74 4.07
N GLU A 110 -11.50 10.00 3.62
CA GLU A 110 -12.73 10.78 3.42
C GLU A 110 -13.80 10.07 2.56
N PRO A 111 -13.47 9.46 1.40
CA PRO A 111 -14.47 8.79 0.59
C PRO A 111 -15.10 7.57 1.29
N ILE A 112 -14.34 6.86 2.13
CA ILE A 112 -14.85 5.72 2.92
C ILE A 112 -15.75 6.23 4.05
N ILE A 113 -15.30 7.25 4.80
CA ILE A 113 -16.08 7.86 5.88
C ILE A 113 -17.42 8.38 5.38
N LYS A 114 -17.43 9.03 4.21
CA LYS A 114 -18.63 9.54 3.56
C LYS A 114 -19.49 8.46 2.88
N GLY A 115 -19.06 7.19 2.92
CA GLY A 115 -19.78 6.08 2.28
C GLY A 115 -19.81 6.16 0.74
N ARG A 116 -18.90 6.93 0.12
CA ARG A 116 -18.80 7.07 -1.35
C ARG A 116 -18.12 5.89 -2.01
N SER A 117 -17.15 5.26 -1.32
CA SER A 117 -16.43 4.09 -1.79
C SER A 117 -16.01 3.21 -0.62
N ARG A 118 -15.71 1.94 -0.92
CA ARG A 118 -15.10 0.98 0.01
C ARG A 118 -13.61 0.80 -0.26
N VAL A 119 -13.12 1.34 -1.39
CA VAL A 119 -11.73 1.25 -1.84
C VAL A 119 -11.29 2.60 -2.36
N VAL A 120 -10.18 3.10 -1.88
CA VAL A 120 -9.58 4.38 -2.27
C VAL A 120 -8.11 4.19 -2.59
N TYR A 121 -7.67 4.72 -3.72
CA TYR A 121 -6.27 4.79 -4.11
C TYR A 121 -5.79 6.24 -4.08
N GLY A 122 -4.59 6.44 -3.56
CA GLY A 122 -3.91 7.73 -3.64
C GLY A 122 -3.12 7.82 -4.94
N SER A 123 -3.54 8.69 -5.87
CA SER A 123 -2.82 8.85 -7.13
C SER A 123 -1.70 9.88 -7.02
N ARG A 124 -0.49 9.47 -7.39
CA ARG A 124 0.69 10.33 -7.51
C ARG A 124 0.60 11.30 -8.68
N PHE A 125 -0.25 11.01 -9.66
CA PHE A 125 -0.43 11.82 -10.86
C PHE A 125 -1.50 12.91 -10.71
N LEU A 126 -2.33 12.85 -9.68
CA LEU A 126 -3.39 13.82 -9.39
C LEU A 126 -2.98 14.88 -8.36
N GLY A 127 -1.94 14.62 -7.57
CA GLY A 127 -1.50 15.49 -6.48
C GLY A 127 -0.12 16.14 -6.72
N PRO A 128 0.35 16.94 -5.76
CA PRO A 128 1.67 17.53 -5.81
C PRO A 128 2.74 16.44 -5.69
N HIS A 129 3.71 16.45 -6.59
CA HIS A 129 4.79 15.46 -6.57
C HIS A 129 6.10 16.05 -7.06
N LYS A 130 7.22 15.55 -6.51
CA LYS A 130 8.55 15.76 -7.10
C LYS A 130 8.55 15.14 -8.49
N ALA A 131 9.15 15.84 -9.47
CA ALA A 131 9.20 15.35 -10.85
C ALA A 131 9.73 13.91 -10.92
N MET A 132 8.94 13.04 -11.51
CA MET A 132 9.30 11.63 -11.69
C MET A 132 10.23 11.47 -12.89
N TYR A 133 11.05 10.43 -12.89
CA TYR A 133 11.79 10.05 -14.09
C TYR A 133 10.84 9.77 -15.24
N PHE A 134 11.08 10.36 -16.39
CA PHE A 134 10.18 10.29 -17.55
C PHE A 134 9.77 8.86 -17.93
N TRP A 135 10.74 7.96 -18.09
CA TRP A 135 10.47 6.57 -18.48
C TRP A 135 9.73 5.77 -17.40
N HIS A 136 9.96 6.08 -16.11
CA HIS A 136 9.17 5.50 -15.01
C HIS A 136 7.72 5.97 -15.05
N SER A 137 7.50 7.26 -15.31
CA SER A 137 6.14 7.80 -15.49
C SER A 137 5.43 7.16 -16.68
N VAL A 138 6.11 7.03 -17.82
CA VAL A 138 5.58 6.35 -19.01
C VAL A 138 5.23 4.89 -18.70
N GLY A 139 6.14 4.15 -18.04
CA GLY A 139 5.90 2.77 -17.64
C GLY A 139 4.67 2.62 -16.74
N ASN A 140 4.56 3.42 -15.70
CA ASN A 140 3.41 3.41 -14.78
C ASN A 140 2.09 3.72 -15.51
N LYS A 141 2.08 4.73 -16.39
CA LYS A 141 0.90 5.07 -17.20
C LYS A 141 0.50 3.95 -18.16
N LEU A 142 1.47 3.27 -18.77
CA LEU A 142 1.21 2.13 -19.64
C LEU A 142 0.61 0.95 -18.87
N LEU A 143 1.16 0.60 -17.71
CA LEU A 143 0.62 -0.47 -16.85
C LEU A 143 -0.80 -0.13 -16.38
N THR A 144 -1.02 1.13 -16.00
CA THR A 144 -2.35 1.62 -15.62
C THR A 144 -3.33 1.58 -16.80
N LEU A 145 -2.91 1.95 -18.03
CA LEU A 145 -3.74 1.84 -19.24
C LEU A 145 -4.13 0.38 -19.51
N ILE A 146 -3.19 -0.56 -19.41
CA ILE A 146 -3.46 -2.00 -19.56
C ILE A 146 -4.50 -2.45 -18.52
N THR A 147 -4.36 -2.02 -17.26
CA THR A 147 -5.34 -2.30 -16.21
C THR A 147 -6.71 -1.76 -16.57
N ASN A 148 -6.79 -0.51 -17.02
CA ASN A 148 -8.05 0.14 -17.40
C ASN A 148 -8.77 -0.62 -18.52
N VAL A 149 -8.04 -1.04 -19.56
CA VAL A 149 -8.60 -1.84 -20.67
C VAL A 149 -9.07 -3.22 -20.21
N LEU A 150 -8.26 -3.92 -19.41
CA LEU A 150 -8.60 -5.28 -18.97
C LEU A 150 -9.77 -5.34 -17.99
N PHE A 151 -9.95 -4.31 -17.15
CA PHE A 151 -10.93 -4.35 -16.05
C PHE A 151 -12.04 -3.29 -16.17
N ASP A 152 -12.14 -2.61 -17.31
CA ASP A 152 -13.15 -1.57 -17.58
C ASP A 152 -13.20 -0.51 -16.45
N THR A 153 -12.07 0.16 -16.26
CA THR A 153 -11.92 1.20 -15.22
C THR A 153 -11.15 2.41 -15.77
N THR A 154 -11.02 3.47 -14.99
CA THR A 154 -10.37 4.73 -15.39
C THR A 154 -9.35 5.21 -14.36
N LEU A 155 -8.56 4.28 -13.82
CA LEU A 155 -7.51 4.62 -12.86
C LEU A 155 -6.43 5.49 -13.52
N THR A 156 -5.84 6.37 -12.71
CA THR A 156 -4.68 7.18 -13.10
C THR A 156 -3.36 6.62 -12.59
N ASP A 157 -3.40 5.82 -11.48
CA ASP A 157 -2.21 5.26 -10.85
C ASP A 157 -2.47 3.89 -10.17
N MET A 158 -2.36 2.80 -10.94
CA MET A 158 -2.53 1.45 -10.41
C MET A 158 -1.38 1.01 -9.50
N GLU A 159 -0.16 1.47 -9.76
CA GLU A 159 1.07 1.10 -9.05
C GLU A 159 1.31 1.90 -7.76
N THR A 160 0.34 2.73 -7.34
CA THR A 160 0.45 3.47 -6.07
C THR A 160 0.55 2.52 -4.87
N CYS A 161 1.35 2.89 -3.88
CA CYS A 161 1.34 2.19 -2.59
C CYS A 161 0.08 2.50 -1.77
N TYR A 162 -0.39 3.75 -1.78
CA TYR A 162 -1.55 4.15 -1.01
C TYR A 162 -2.83 3.49 -1.53
N LYS A 163 -3.06 2.29 -1.05
CA LYS A 163 -4.29 1.52 -1.22
C LYS A 163 -5.01 1.43 0.12
N VAL A 164 -6.20 2.00 0.17
CA VAL A 164 -7.04 2.05 1.36
C VAL A 164 -8.35 1.32 1.07
N PHE A 165 -8.75 0.46 1.96
CA PHE A 165 -9.98 -0.31 1.79
C PHE A 165 -10.58 -0.75 3.12
N THR A 166 -11.87 -1.03 3.10
CA THR A 166 -12.57 -1.54 4.29
C THR A 166 -12.08 -2.94 4.67
N ALA A 167 -12.13 -3.28 5.96
CA ALA A 167 -11.62 -4.55 6.47
C ALA A 167 -12.30 -5.79 5.87
N ASP A 168 -13.56 -5.69 5.48
CA ASP A 168 -14.27 -6.77 4.81
C ASP A 168 -13.71 -7.03 3.40
N ILE A 169 -13.33 -5.98 2.65
CA ILE A 169 -12.57 -6.14 1.40
C ILE A 169 -11.24 -6.83 1.71
N ALA A 170 -10.45 -6.33 2.68
CA ALA A 170 -9.17 -6.93 3.05
C ALA A 170 -9.28 -8.44 3.32
N ARG A 171 -10.29 -8.84 4.09
CA ARG A 171 -10.53 -10.24 4.46
C ARG A 171 -11.03 -11.10 3.29
N SER A 172 -11.67 -10.52 2.28
CA SER A 172 -12.13 -11.23 1.08
C SER A 172 -11.03 -11.48 0.05
N LEU A 173 -9.90 -10.76 0.15
CA LEU A 173 -8.79 -10.84 -0.79
C LEU A 173 -7.93 -12.08 -0.51
N ASN A 174 -7.97 -13.06 -1.41
CA ASN A 174 -7.06 -14.21 -1.39
C ASN A 174 -5.79 -13.92 -2.19
N LEU A 175 -4.91 -13.08 -1.65
CA LEU A 175 -3.66 -12.66 -2.31
C LEU A 175 -2.63 -13.79 -2.33
N LYS A 176 -1.92 -13.96 -3.46
CA LYS A 176 -0.95 -15.03 -3.69
C LYS A 176 0.43 -14.52 -4.07
N SER A 177 0.53 -13.33 -4.70
CA SER A 177 1.80 -12.75 -5.14
C SER A 177 2.66 -12.33 -3.95
N ASP A 178 3.92 -12.69 -3.99
CA ASP A 178 4.88 -12.40 -2.92
C ASP A 178 5.67 -11.11 -3.14
N ARG A 179 5.94 -10.75 -4.40
CA ARG A 179 6.80 -9.62 -4.80
C ARG A 179 6.00 -8.57 -5.59
N TRP A 180 6.56 -8.03 -6.65
CA TRP A 180 6.00 -6.95 -7.50
C TRP A 180 4.67 -7.30 -8.21
N GLY A 181 4.24 -8.55 -8.19
CA GLY A 181 2.91 -8.94 -8.63
C GLY A 181 1.78 -8.57 -7.64
N PHE A 182 2.09 -8.03 -6.47
CA PHE A 182 1.10 -7.71 -5.45
C PHE A 182 0.16 -6.58 -5.89
N ASP A 183 0.69 -5.45 -6.38
CA ASP A 183 -0.11 -4.28 -6.75
C ASP A 183 -1.09 -4.56 -7.90
N PRO A 184 -0.70 -5.22 -9.00
CA PRO A 184 -1.66 -5.65 -10.02
C PRO A 184 -2.63 -6.74 -9.55
N GLU A 185 -2.20 -7.66 -8.67
CA GLU A 185 -3.09 -8.70 -8.15
C GLU A 185 -4.21 -8.12 -7.28
N ILE A 186 -3.86 -7.27 -6.30
CA ILE A 186 -4.85 -6.67 -5.40
C ILE A 186 -5.85 -5.82 -6.18
N THR A 187 -5.37 -5.04 -7.16
CA THR A 187 -6.22 -4.21 -8.01
C THR A 187 -7.17 -5.06 -8.86
N ALA A 188 -6.64 -6.10 -9.53
CA ALA A 188 -7.45 -7.02 -10.33
C ALA A 188 -8.55 -7.69 -9.50
N LYS A 189 -8.22 -8.19 -8.32
CA LYS A 189 -9.18 -8.89 -7.44
C LYS A 189 -10.25 -7.95 -6.88
N ILE A 190 -9.89 -6.73 -6.50
CA ILE A 190 -10.84 -5.70 -6.07
C ILE A 190 -11.84 -5.41 -7.18
N LEU A 191 -11.36 -5.17 -8.41
CA LEU A 191 -12.20 -4.85 -9.56
C LEU A 191 -13.09 -6.04 -9.97
N LYS A 192 -12.58 -7.29 -9.95
CA LYS A 192 -13.36 -8.50 -10.22
C LYS A 192 -14.48 -8.73 -9.20
N GLN A 193 -14.32 -8.32 -7.96
CA GLN A 193 -15.37 -8.35 -6.95
C GLN A 193 -16.46 -7.29 -7.15
N GLY A 194 -16.39 -6.50 -8.24
CA GLY A 194 -17.33 -5.43 -8.55
C GLY A 194 -17.13 -4.14 -7.75
N ASN A 195 -16.03 -4.02 -7.00
CA ASN A 195 -15.73 -2.78 -6.29
C ASN A 195 -15.16 -1.74 -7.26
N ARG A 196 -15.73 -0.53 -7.25
CA ARG A 196 -15.15 0.63 -7.96
C ARG A 196 -14.14 1.31 -7.04
N ILE A 197 -12.96 1.61 -7.58
CA ILE A 197 -11.88 2.28 -6.87
C ILE A 197 -12.08 3.79 -7.00
N TYR A 198 -12.04 4.50 -5.89
CA TYR A 198 -12.07 5.96 -5.86
C TYR A 198 -10.63 6.47 -5.80
N GLU A 199 -10.25 7.43 -6.62
CA GLU A 199 -8.91 8.02 -6.56
C GLU A 199 -8.94 9.40 -5.92
N VAL A 200 -7.93 9.69 -5.11
CA VAL A 200 -7.67 10.99 -4.51
C VAL A 200 -6.25 11.44 -4.82
N PRO A 201 -5.99 12.76 -4.92
CA PRO A 201 -4.62 13.27 -5.05
C PRO A 201 -3.84 13.02 -3.76
N ILE A 202 -2.56 12.66 -3.89
CA ILE A 202 -1.62 12.52 -2.76
C ILE A 202 -0.30 13.22 -3.05
N SER A 203 0.44 13.52 -2.00
CA SER A 203 1.82 14.00 -2.08
C SER A 203 2.76 12.84 -2.40
N TYR A 204 3.76 13.07 -3.23
CA TYR A 204 4.75 12.06 -3.56
C TYR A 204 6.15 12.65 -3.73
N THR A 205 7.11 12.09 -2.98
CA THR A 205 8.52 12.46 -3.07
C THR A 205 9.36 11.24 -3.38
N GLY A 206 9.48 10.90 -4.67
CA GLY A 206 10.21 9.71 -5.11
C GLY A 206 11.70 9.77 -4.75
N ARG A 207 12.25 8.63 -4.32
CA ARG A 207 13.69 8.44 -4.07
C ARG A 207 14.49 8.54 -5.35
N GLU A 208 15.71 9.01 -5.22
CA GLU A 208 16.71 8.95 -6.26
C GLU A 208 17.35 7.55 -6.36
N PHE A 209 18.04 7.25 -7.47
CA PHE A 209 18.67 5.94 -7.65
C PHE A 209 19.72 5.62 -6.58
N TRP A 210 20.48 6.65 -6.12
CA TRP A 210 21.48 6.49 -5.06
C TRP A 210 20.86 6.32 -3.66
N GLU A 211 19.58 6.56 -3.49
CA GLU A 211 18.82 6.34 -2.26
C GLU A 211 18.18 4.93 -2.20
N GLY A 212 18.55 4.04 -3.14
CA GLY A 212 18.15 2.62 -3.10
C GLY A 212 16.84 2.28 -3.80
N LYS A 213 16.48 3.01 -4.87
CA LYS A 213 15.32 2.67 -5.71
C LYS A 213 15.44 1.25 -6.27
N LYS A 214 14.48 0.38 -5.90
CA LYS A 214 14.57 -1.08 -6.11
C LYS A 214 13.85 -1.58 -7.37
N ILE A 215 13.07 -0.76 -8.09
CA ILE A 215 12.22 -1.17 -9.22
C ILE A 215 12.99 -1.14 -10.54
N SER A 216 12.87 -2.21 -11.34
CA SER A 216 13.45 -2.37 -12.68
C SER A 216 12.34 -2.46 -13.74
N TRP A 217 12.65 -2.05 -14.99
CA TRP A 217 11.73 -2.19 -16.13
C TRP A 217 11.29 -3.65 -16.40
N LYS A 218 12.13 -4.64 -15.99
CA LYS A 218 11.80 -6.08 -16.08
C LYS A 218 10.60 -6.46 -15.21
N ASP A 219 10.36 -5.73 -14.13
CA ASP A 219 9.24 -5.98 -13.22
C ASP A 219 7.90 -5.69 -13.91
N GLY A 220 7.88 -4.79 -14.91
CA GLY A 220 6.72 -4.50 -15.74
C GLY A 220 6.14 -5.73 -16.46
N PHE A 221 6.98 -6.68 -16.90
CA PHE A 221 6.49 -7.94 -17.48
C PHE A 221 5.75 -8.80 -16.45
N THR A 222 6.24 -8.82 -15.20
CA THR A 222 5.56 -9.52 -14.10
C THR A 222 4.21 -8.91 -13.83
N VAL A 223 4.11 -7.57 -13.84
CA VAL A 223 2.85 -6.84 -13.67
C VAL A 223 1.84 -7.20 -14.77
N ILE A 224 2.24 -7.11 -16.04
CA ILE A 224 1.36 -7.43 -17.20
C ILE A 224 0.88 -8.88 -17.11
N ARG A 225 1.81 -9.83 -16.87
CA ARG A 225 1.45 -11.25 -16.72
C ARG A 225 0.47 -11.45 -15.57
N THR A 226 0.65 -10.74 -14.47
CA THR A 226 -0.23 -10.83 -13.29
C THR A 226 -1.62 -10.29 -13.61
N LEU A 227 -1.73 -9.14 -14.29
CA LEU A 227 -3.00 -8.56 -14.73
C LEU A 227 -3.77 -9.52 -15.65
N ILE A 228 -3.09 -10.07 -16.67
CA ILE A 228 -3.69 -11.03 -17.59
C ILE A 228 -4.13 -12.29 -16.83
N LYS A 229 -3.26 -12.85 -15.97
CA LYS A 229 -3.59 -14.01 -15.15
C LYS A 229 -4.87 -13.77 -14.35
N TYR A 230 -4.92 -12.72 -13.55
CA TYR A 230 -6.04 -12.46 -12.66
C TYR A 230 -7.27 -11.85 -13.33
N ARG A 231 -7.20 -11.53 -14.63
CA ARG A 231 -8.41 -11.26 -15.43
C ARG A 231 -9.24 -12.54 -15.64
N PHE A 232 -8.58 -13.69 -15.79
CA PHE A 232 -9.21 -14.96 -16.15
C PHE A 232 -9.21 -16.00 -15.02
N VAL A 233 -8.32 -15.89 -14.04
CA VAL A 233 -8.17 -16.82 -12.90
C VAL A 233 -8.39 -16.07 -11.58
N ASP A 234 -8.83 -16.77 -10.52
CA ASP A 234 -8.98 -16.26 -9.15
C ASP A 234 -7.77 -16.60 -8.27
#